data_fab1dcd254ba16a658ab339e9c4b3bf9
#
_entry.id   fab1dcd254ba16a658ab339e9c4b3bf9
#
_cell.length_a   1.000
_cell.length_b   1.000
_cell.length_c   1.000
_cell.angle_alpha   90.00
_cell.angle_beta   90.00
_cell.angle_gamma   90.00
#
_symmetry.space_group_name_H-M   'P 1'
#
loop_
_entity.id
_entity.type
_entity.pdbx_description
1 polymer ?
#
loop_
_entity_poly.entity_id
_entity_poly.type
_entity_poly.pdbx_seq_one_letter_code
_entity_poly.pdbx_strand_id
1 'polypeptide(L)'
;MVKMKIPKSFLGYKRENVRVGTRNHVVILPVDDISNACAEAVANNIKGTFAIPHAYGRLQFGADLELFFDTMIGTGKNPNVAACVVIGIEPKWTKRIVDGIAKTGKPVEGFHIERTGDIGTVMKASKKAQEFVMWASEKQREECPISELWN
;
A
#
# COMPACT_ATOMS: atom_id res chain seq x y z
N MET A 1 -12.50 -41.54 7.18
CA MET A 1 -12.17 -40.30 6.50
C MET A 1 -13.06 -39.18 7.02
N VAL A 2 -12.49 -38.23 7.75
CA VAL A 2 -13.25 -37.04 8.19
C VAL A 2 -13.46 -36.14 6.98
N LYS A 3 -14.68 -36.00 6.52
CA LYS A 3 -15.03 -35.01 5.47
C LYS A 3 -14.84 -33.62 6.07
N MET A 4 -13.73 -32.94 5.75
CA MET A 4 -13.58 -31.52 6.05
C MET A 4 -14.68 -30.74 5.33
N LYS A 5 -15.55 -30.07 6.07
CA LYS A 5 -16.49 -29.12 5.50
C LYS A 5 -15.73 -27.86 5.12
N ILE A 6 -15.59 -27.62 3.82
CA ILE A 6 -15.04 -26.34 3.32
C ILE A 6 -16.05 -25.24 3.70
N PRO A 7 -15.63 -24.18 4.40
CA PRO A 7 -16.51 -23.07 4.73
C PRO A 7 -17.00 -22.40 3.43
N LYS A 8 -18.24 -21.93 3.42
CA LYS A 8 -18.82 -21.24 2.25
C LYS A 8 -18.55 -19.73 2.25
N SER A 9 -18.19 -19.19 3.41
CA SER A 9 -17.94 -17.77 3.64
C SER A 9 -16.77 -17.56 4.60
N PHE A 10 -16.26 -16.34 4.62
CA PHE A 10 -15.24 -15.87 5.55
C PHE A 10 -15.50 -14.41 5.94
N LEU A 11 -14.87 -13.94 7.02
CA LEU A 11 -14.92 -12.53 7.41
C LEU A 11 -13.80 -11.75 6.74
N GLY A 12 -14.14 -10.85 5.83
CA GLY A 12 -13.22 -10.05 5.04
C GLY A 12 -13.57 -8.57 5.00
N TYR A 13 -12.61 -7.77 4.54
CA TYR A 13 -12.78 -6.34 4.32
C TYR A 13 -13.12 -6.08 2.85
N LYS A 14 -14.32 -5.59 2.58
CA LYS A 14 -14.69 -5.14 1.23
C LYS A 14 -13.98 -3.84 0.89
N ARG A 15 -13.40 -3.77 -0.29
CA ARG A 15 -12.72 -2.60 -0.82
C ARG A 15 -13.59 -1.82 -1.77
N GLU A 16 -13.18 -0.61 -2.05
CA GLU A 16 -13.88 0.36 -2.89
C GLU A 16 -14.12 -0.18 -4.33
N ASN A 17 -13.28 -1.08 -4.80
CA ASN A 17 -13.41 -1.79 -6.08
C ASN A 17 -14.10 -3.15 -5.97
N VAL A 18 -14.89 -3.37 -4.93
CA VAL A 18 -15.64 -4.61 -4.59
C VAL A 18 -14.79 -5.85 -4.31
N ARG A 19 -13.46 -5.78 -4.39
CA ARG A 19 -12.58 -6.90 -3.99
C ARG A 19 -12.53 -7.03 -2.47
N VAL A 20 -12.17 -8.22 -2.00
CA VAL A 20 -12.18 -8.54 -0.57
C VAL A 20 -10.78 -8.92 -0.10
N GLY A 21 -10.33 -8.31 1.00
CA GLY A 21 -9.10 -8.65 1.69
C GLY A 21 -9.36 -9.33 3.03
N THR A 22 -8.46 -10.21 3.44
CA THR A 22 -8.47 -10.83 4.77
C THR A 22 -7.74 -9.98 5.82
N ARG A 23 -6.98 -8.98 5.38
CA ARG A 23 -6.19 -8.05 6.18
C ARG A 23 -6.60 -6.61 5.88
N ASN A 24 -6.15 -5.68 6.74
CA ASN A 24 -6.50 -4.27 6.66
C ASN A 24 -5.26 -3.39 6.89
N HIS A 25 -4.21 -3.64 6.11
CA HIS A 25 -2.92 -2.99 6.32
C HIS A 25 -2.88 -1.56 5.77
N VAL A 26 -2.25 -0.66 6.50
CA VAL A 26 -1.79 0.63 5.98
C VAL A 26 -0.30 0.49 5.63
N VAL A 27 0.03 0.65 4.36
CA VAL A 27 1.35 0.35 3.82
C VAL A 27 2.08 1.63 3.48
N ILE A 28 3.37 1.68 3.83
CA ILE A 28 4.29 2.72 3.38
C ILE A 28 5.14 2.10 2.27
N LEU A 29 4.94 2.59 1.05
CA LEU A 29 5.52 2.03 -0.16
C LEU A 29 6.61 2.95 -0.70
N PRO A 30 7.90 2.63 -0.54
CA PRO A 30 8.97 3.38 -1.17
C PRO A 30 8.99 3.12 -2.67
N VAL A 31 9.22 4.17 -3.47
CA VAL A 31 9.33 4.08 -4.94
C VAL A 31 10.67 3.51 -5.36
N ASP A 32 11.69 3.74 -4.57
CA ASP A 32 13.09 3.39 -4.86
C ASP A 32 13.84 3.03 -3.58
N ASP A 33 15.03 2.47 -3.73
CA ASP A 33 15.87 2.02 -2.62
C ASP A 33 16.35 3.16 -1.69
N ILE A 34 16.51 4.38 -2.21
CA ILE A 34 16.88 5.55 -1.39
C ILE A 34 15.70 5.95 -0.48
N SER A 35 14.49 5.86 -0.97
CA SER A 35 13.28 6.19 -0.22
C SER A 35 12.95 5.18 0.90
N ASN A 36 13.63 4.03 0.96
CA ASN A 36 13.45 3.02 2.01
C ASN A 36 13.62 3.61 3.41
N ALA A 37 14.67 4.41 3.63
CA ALA A 37 14.94 5.01 4.93
C ALA A 37 13.78 5.89 5.42
N CYS A 38 13.20 6.71 4.55
CA CYS A 38 12.03 7.52 4.87
C CYS A 38 10.79 6.66 5.14
N ALA A 39 10.57 5.62 4.32
CA ALA A 39 9.42 4.72 4.49
C ALA A 39 9.49 3.94 5.82
N GLU A 40 10.66 3.42 6.16
CA GLU A 40 10.89 2.73 7.43
C GLU A 40 10.79 3.68 8.63
N ALA A 41 11.27 4.92 8.52
CA ALA A 41 11.11 5.92 9.56
C ALA A 41 9.63 6.23 9.83
N VAL A 42 8.80 6.36 8.78
CA VAL A 42 7.34 6.54 8.94
C VAL A 42 6.72 5.32 9.63
N ALA A 43 7.06 4.11 9.18
CA ALA A 43 6.51 2.89 9.75
C ALA A 43 6.91 2.68 11.21
N ASN A 44 8.12 3.08 11.59
CA ASN A 44 8.58 3.05 12.97
C ASN A 44 7.87 4.08 13.87
N ASN A 45 7.52 5.24 13.31
CA ASN A 45 6.84 6.30 14.03
C ASN A 45 5.34 6.04 14.23
N ILE A 46 4.69 5.42 13.27
CA ILE A 46 3.23 5.26 13.25
C ILE A 46 2.85 3.79 13.39
N LYS A 47 2.44 3.40 14.59
CA LYS A 47 1.94 2.04 14.86
C LYS A 47 0.71 1.72 14.00
N GLY A 48 0.66 0.51 13.48
CA GLY A 48 -0.40 0.07 12.57
C GLY A 48 -0.05 0.23 11.09
N THR A 49 1.13 0.76 10.79
CA THR A 49 1.72 0.78 9.45
C THR A 49 2.90 -0.16 9.34
N PHE A 50 3.28 -0.52 8.12
CA PHE A 50 4.56 -1.15 7.85
C PHE A 50 5.08 -0.71 6.47
N ALA A 51 6.41 -0.61 6.36
CA ALA A 51 7.09 -0.34 5.11
C ALA A 51 7.34 -1.63 4.32
N ILE A 52 7.41 -1.51 2.99
CA ILE A 52 7.82 -2.59 2.09
C ILE A 52 9.13 -2.15 1.39
N PRO A 53 10.28 -2.19 2.09
CA PRO A 53 11.54 -1.79 1.50
C PRO A 53 11.99 -2.77 0.42
N HIS A 54 12.70 -2.26 -0.58
CA HIS A 54 13.25 -3.07 -1.69
C HIS A 54 14.49 -2.41 -2.28
N ALA A 55 15.24 -3.15 -3.11
CA ALA A 55 16.51 -2.71 -3.70
C ALA A 55 16.38 -2.15 -5.13
N TYR A 56 15.17 -1.87 -5.59
CA TYR A 56 14.89 -1.49 -6.99
C TYR A 56 14.47 -0.02 -7.11
N GLY A 57 14.10 0.40 -8.33
CA GLY A 57 13.51 1.70 -8.61
C GLY A 57 14.45 2.72 -9.25
N ARG A 58 15.73 2.39 -9.51
CA ARG A 58 16.69 3.33 -10.12
C ARG A 58 17.44 2.80 -11.34
N LEU A 59 17.50 1.50 -11.53
CA LEU A 59 18.31 0.86 -12.58
C LEU A 59 17.48 0.03 -13.55
N GLN A 60 16.17 0.17 -13.54
CA GLN A 60 15.27 -0.50 -14.48
C GLN A 60 15.05 0.38 -15.71
N PHE A 61 15.01 -0.24 -16.88
CA PHE A 61 14.79 0.42 -18.17
C PHE A 61 13.83 -0.40 -19.04
N GLY A 62 13.14 0.26 -19.95
CA GLY A 62 12.26 -0.43 -20.91
C GLY A 62 11.21 -1.30 -20.23
N ALA A 63 11.12 -2.55 -20.63
CA ALA A 63 10.13 -3.51 -20.12
C ALA A 63 10.29 -3.79 -18.61
N ASP A 64 11.51 -3.83 -18.11
CA ASP A 64 11.78 -4.03 -16.68
C ASP A 64 11.24 -2.85 -15.84
N LEU A 65 11.34 -1.65 -16.35
CA LEU A 65 10.79 -0.46 -15.68
C LEU A 65 9.26 -0.49 -15.65
N GLU A 66 8.62 -0.91 -16.74
CA GLU A 66 7.15 -1.06 -16.77
C GLU A 66 6.70 -2.15 -15.81
N LEU A 67 7.36 -3.29 -15.79
CA LEU A 67 7.10 -4.37 -14.84
C LEU A 67 7.27 -3.92 -13.38
N PHE A 68 8.29 -3.09 -13.13
CA PHE A 68 8.51 -2.49 -11.81
C PHE A 68 7.31 -1.63 -11.40
N PHE A 69 6.85 -0.70 -12.25
CA PHE A 69 5.68 0.12 -11.94
C PHE A 69 4.42 -0.71 -11.73
N ASP A 70 4.18 -1.71 -12.58
CA ASP A 70 3.03 -2.60 -12.44
C ASP A 70 3.06 -3.37 -11.13
N THR A 71 4.26 -3.82 -10.69
CA THR A 71 4.46 -4.50 -9.42
C THR A 71 4.16 -3.58 -8.23
N MET A 72 4.70 -2.35 -8.26
CA MET A 72 4.48 -1.37 -7.19
C MET A 72 3.00 -0.96 -7.09
N ILE A 73 2.38 -0.68 -8.22
CA ILE A 73 0.95 -0.36 -8.31
C ILE A 73 0.12 -1.58 -7.85
N GLY A 74 0.47 -2.77 -8.29
CA GLY A 74 -0.19 -4.02 -7.89
C GLY A 74 -0.12 -4.27 -6.38
N THR A 75 1.04 -4.00 -5.77
CA THR A 75 1.22 -4.07 -4.32
C THR A 75 0.26 -3.13 -3.59
N GLY A 76 0.20 -1.87 -4.00
CA GLY A 76 -0.74 -0.90 -3.42
C GLY A 76 -2.21 -1.25 -3.68
N LYS A 77 -2.53 -1.84 -4.83
CA LYS A 77 -3.90 -2.32 -5.18
C LYS A 77 -4.35 -3.55 -4.42
N ASN A 78 -3.44 -4.28 -3.76
CA ASN A 78 -3.78 -5.53 -3.09
C ASN A 78 -4.97 -5.35 -2.14
N PRO A 79 -5.97 -6.24 -2.15
CA PRO A 79 -7.15 -6.10 -1.28
C PRO A 79 -6.81 -6.16 0.22
N ASN A 80 -5.69 -6.72 0.61
CA ASN A 80 -5.21 -6.72 2.00
C ASN A 80 -4.65 -5.37 2.46
N VAL A 81 -4.43 -4.44 1.53
CA VAL A 81 -4.02 -3.06 1.80
C VAL A 81 -5.25 -2.17 1.86
N ALA A 82 -5.46 -1.52 3.00
CA ALA A 82 -6.56 -0.57 3.21
C ALA A 82 -6.24 0.80 2.61
N ALA A 83 -5.04 1.29 2.87
CA ALA A 83 -4.55 2.57 2.39
C ALA A 83 -3.03 2.52 2.17
N CYS A 84 -2.51 3.40 1.32
CA CYS A 84 -1.11 3.41 0.96
C CYS A 84 -0.52 4.83 1.01
N VAL A 85 0.64 4.97 1.67
CA VAL A 85 1.49 6.16 1.58
C VAL A 85 2.67 5.80 0.67
N VAL A 86 2.85 6.54 -0.42
CA VAL A 86 3.91 6.32 -1.40
C VAL A 86 5.00 7.38 -1.19
N ILE A 87 6.25 6.96 -1.04
CA ILE A 87 7.39 7.87 -0.85
C ILE A 87 8.42 7.61 -1.94
N GLY A 88 8.76 8.62 -2.71
CA GLY A 88 9.79 8.55 -3.75
C GLY A 88 10.79 9.69 -3.66
N ILE A 89 11.86 9.63 -4.47
CA ILE A 89 12.82 10.72 -4.58
C ILE A 89 12.16 11.89 -5.30
N GLU A 90 11.56 11.65 -6.46
CA GLU A 90 11.06 12.67 -7.35
C GLU A 90 9.53 12.56 -7.58
N PRO A 91 8.87 13.66 -7.95
CA PRO A 91 7.40 13.69 -8.01
C PRO A 91 6.78 12.86 -9.13
N LYS A 92 7.43 12.71 -10.28
CA LYS A 92 6.85 12.10 -11.48
C LYS A 92 6.56 10.60 -11.30
N TRP A 93 7.53 9.83 -10.80
CA TRP A 93 7.37 8.39 -10.56
C TRP A 93 6.46 8.14 -9.37
N THR A 94 6.62 8.94 -8.31
CA THR A 94 5.72 8.90 -7.16
C THR A 94 4.28 9.09 -7.60
N LYS A 95 4.01 10.13 -8.41
CA LYS A 95 2.67 10.39 -8.96
C LYS A 95 2.14 9.24 -9.83
N ARG A 96 2.99 8.64 -10.67
CA ARG A 96 2.59 7.50 -11.52
C ARG A 96 2.05 6.34 -10.69
N ILE A 97 2.73 6.00 -9.59
CA ILE A 97 2.31 4.92 -8.69
C ILE A 97 1.02 5.30 -7.96
N VAL A 98 0.95 6.52 -7.42
CA VAL A 98 -0.26 7.04 -6.75
C VAL A 98 -1.46 7.00 -7.68
N ASP A 99 -1.34 7.53 -8.89
CA ASP A 99 -2.43 7.54 -9.88
C ASP A 99 -2.88 6.12 -10.24
N GLY A 100 -1.92 5.19 -10.36
CA GLY A 100 -2.21 3.78 -10.62
C GLY A 100 -3.01 3.12 -9.51
N ILE A 101 -2.66 3.36 -8.24
CA ILE A 101 -3.36 2.83 -7.08
C ILE A 101 -4.74 3.49 -6.93
N ALA A 102 -4.81 4.81 -7.09
CA ALA A 102 -6.03 5.61 -6.94
C ALA A 102 -7.18 5.16 -7.86
N LYS A 103 -6.88 4.53 -9.01
CA LYS A 103 -7.88 3.97 -9.93
C LYS A 103 -8.78 2.89 -9.27
N THR A 104 -8.38 2.31 -8.14
CA THR A 104 -9.19 1.37 -7.37
C THR A 104 -10.16 2.05 -6.40
N GLY A 105 -10.10 3.38 -6.26
CA GLY A 105 -10.80 4.14 -5.22
C GLY A 105 -10.14 4.09 -3.84
N LYS A 106 -9.05 3.32 -3.68
CA LYS A 106 -8.32 3.18 -2.43
C LYS A 106 -7.68 4.51 -2.00
N PRO A 107 -7.74 4.88 -0.70
CA PRO A 107 -7.00 6.01 -0.18
C PRO A 107 -5.50 5.84 -0.38
N VAL A 108 -4.89 6.79 -1.06
CA VAL A 108 -3.45 6.82 -1.35
C VAL A 108 -2.95 8.26 -1.41
N GLU A 109 -1.77 8.49 -0.86
CA GLU A 109 -1.11 9.80 -0.90
C GLU A 109 0.37 9.61 -1.21
N GLY A 110 0.94 10.53 -1.98
CA GLY A 110 2.34 10.50 -2.40
C GLY A 110 3.15 11.64 -1.81
N PHE A 111 4.38 11.33 -1.42
CA PHE A 111 5.37 12.31 -0.93
C PHE A 111 6.69 12.08 -1.65
N HIS A 112 7.46 13.15 -1.85
CA HIS A 112 8.76 13.06 -2.49
C HIS A 112 9.82 13.82 -1.68
N ILE A 113 11.04 13.31 -1.73
CA ILE A 113 12.18 13.82 -0.96
C ILE A 113 12.76 15.07 -1.62
N GLU A 114 12.74 15.12 -2.95
CA GLU A 114 13.26 16.26 -3.70
C GLU A 114 12.62 17.57 -3.23
N ARG A 115 13.45 18.56 -2.92
CA ARG A 115 13.07 19.90 -2.40
C ARG A 115 12.36 19.92 -1.04
N THR A 116 12.03 18.77 -0.47
CA THR A 116 11.40 18.67 0.86
C THR A 116 12.38 18.21 1.91
N GLY A 117 13.37 17.40 1.51
CA GLY A 117 14.32 16.74 2.40
C GLY A 117 13.70 15.54 3.14
N ASP A 118 14.56 14.70 3.70
CA ASP A 118 14.14 13.45 4.35
C ASP A 118 13.25 13.73 5.56
N ILE A 119 13.68 14.61 6.46
CA ILE A 119 12.94 14.93 7.70
C ILE A 119 11.56 15.51 7.37
N GLY A 120 11.50 16.47 6.45
CA GLY A 120 10.23 17.08 6.03
C GLY A 120 9.28 16.07 5.38
N THR A 121 9.81 15.14 4.58
CA THR A 121 9.04 14.07 3.95
C THR A 121 8.51 13.09 5.01
N VAL A 122 9.35 12.65 5.94
CA VAL A 122 8.95 11.77 7.04
C VAL A 122 7.85 12.39 7.89
N MET A 123 7.96 13.68 8.23
CA MET A 123 6.95 14.39 9.02
C MET A 123 5.58 14.43 8.30
N LYS A 124 5.56 14.83 7.03
CA LYS A 124 4.32 14.94 6.24
C LYS A 124 3.69 13.57 6.01
N ALA A 125 4.50 12.58 5.62
CA ALA A 125 4.06 11.22 5.38
C ALA A 125 3.56 10.54 6.66
N SER A 126 4.20 10.76 7.81
CA SER A 126 3.75 10.25 9.12
C SER A 126 2.37 10.79 9.50
N LYS A 127 2.13 12.10 9.29
CA LYS A 127 0.81 12.68 9.54
C LYS A 127 -0.27 12.00 8.69
N LYS A 128 -0.02 11.81 7.40
CA LYS A 128 -0.96 11.13 6.50
C LYS A 128 -1.14 9.65 6.86
N ALA A 129 -0.06 8.97 7.20
CA ALA A 129 -0.11 7.58 7.65
C ALA A 129 -0.98 7.42 8.91
N GLN A 130 -0.88 8.34 9.86
CA GLN A 130 -1.74 8.37 11.05
C GLN A 130 -3.22 8.55 10.69
N GLU A 131 -3.54 9.48 9.79
CA GLU A 131 -4.90 9.67 9.28
C GLU A 131 -5.45 8.37 8.66
N PHE A 132 -4.63 7.69 7.85
CA PHE A 132 -5.01 6.43 7.21
C PHE A 132 -5.19 5.28 8.20
N VAL A 133 -4.36 5.19 9.24
CA VAL A 133 -4.52 4.19 10.32
C VAL A 133 -5.82 4.43 11.08
N MET A 134 -6.13 5.67 11.43
CA MET A 134 -7.39 6.01 12.09
C MET A 134 -8.59 5.63 11.21
N TRP A 135 -8.58 6.03 9.95
CA TRP A 135 -9.62 5.67 8.99
C TRP A 135 -9.75 4.14 8.81
N ALA A 136 -8.63 3.42 8.68
CA ALA A 136 -8.65 1.98 8.51
C ALA A 136 -9.17 1.26 9.76
N SER A 137 -8.93 1.80 10.97
CA SER A 137 -9.40 1.22 12.23
C SER A 137 -10.92 1.22 12.39
N GLU A 138 -11.61 2.10 11.67
CA GLU A 138 -13.08 2.17 11.65
C GLU A 138 -13.73 1.11 10.75
N LYS A 139 -12.94 0.48 9.86
CA LYS A 139 -13.45 -0.55 8.96
C LYS A 139 -13.74 -1.85 9.69
N GLN A 140 -14.93 -2.41 9.46
CA GLN A 140 -15.37 -3.67 10.02
C GLN A 140 -15.26 -4.79 8.98
N ARG A 141 -15.06 -6.01 9.48
CA ARG A 141 -15.14 -7.20 8.63
C ARG A 141 -16.60 -7.56 8.39
N GLU A 142 -16.89 -7.99 7.18
CA GLU A 142 -18.21 -8.46 6.74
C GLU A 142 -18.11 -9.91 6.27
N GLU A 143 -19.24 -10.61 6.29
CA GLU A 143 -19.32 -11.94 5.72
C GLU A 143 -19.21 -11.86 4.19
N CYS A 144 -18.26 -12.58 3.63
CA CYS A 144 -17.94 -12.61 2.20
C CYS A 144 -17.94 -14.06 1.71
N PRO A 145 -18.39 -14.34 0.48
CA PRO A 145 -18.32 -15.68 -0.07
C PRO A 145 -16.87 -16.12 -0.30
N ILE A 146 -16.60 -17.41 -0.08
CA ILE A 146 -15.24 -17.95 -0.22
C ILE A 146 -14.68 -17.77 -1.63
N SER A 147 -15.53 -17.63 -2.65
CA SER A 147 -15.15 -17.35 -4.04
C SER A 147 -14.45 -16.02 -4.24
N GLU A 148 -14.57 -15.08 -3.29
CA GLU A 148 -13.87 -13.80 -3.31
C GLU A 148 -12.44 -13.88 -2.74
N LEU A 149 -12.08 -15.02 -2.15
CA LEU A 149 -10.74 -15.26 -1.65
C LEU A 149 -9.81 -15.59 -2.81
N TRP A 150 -8.83 -14.72 -3.04
CA TRP A 150 -7.79 -14.94 -4.05
C TRP A 150 -6.64 -15.75 -3.46
N ASN A 151 -6.27 -16.79 -4.18
CA ASN A 151 -5.05 -17.58 -3.94
C ASN A 151 -3.89 -17.01 -4.73
#